data_dafc0543f041208a0bc7e8d9af7440b3
#
_entry.id   dafc0543f041208a0bc7e8d9af7440b3
#
_cell.length_a   1.000
_cell.length_b   1.000
_cell.length_c   1.000
_cell.angle_alpha   90.00
_cell.angle_beta   90.00
_cell.angle_gamma   90.00
#
_symmetry.space_group_name_H-M   'P 1'
#
loop_
_entity.id
_entity.type
_entity.pdbx_description
1 polymer ?
#
loop_
_entity_poly.entity_id
_entity_poly.type
_entity_poly.pdbx_seq_one_letter_code
_entity_poly.pdbx_strand_id
1 'polypeptide(L)'
;LILPTNIFEEMGINYWGPFNGHDIEEMEEVFRLARHCKEPVLIHVLTKKGKGCCEAENNSPFFHGIGPNTDLGAAQNHTATSRPSWSEIMSEALTEAASHDPRIAVCTAAMTDGTKLNGFAEKYPERFFDVGISEEHMLTFAAGMAAGGMRPAVCIYSTFLQRAADQLMHDICLSKLPVMIGADRAGLV
;
A
#
# COMPACT_ATOMS: atom_id res chain seq x y z
N LEU A 1 -2.32 -34.02 23.01
CA LEU A 1 -2.69 -33.32 21.77
C LEU A 1 -2.19 -31.88 21.91
N ILE A 2 -1.16 -31.52 21.18
CA ILE A 2 -0.72 -30.12 21.09
C ILE A 2 -1.67 -29.49 20.06
N LEU A 3 -2.59 -28.65 20.53
CA LEU A 3 -3.40 -27.83 19.64
C LEU A 3 -2.46 -26.79 19.02
N PRO A 4 -2.56 -26.51 17.72
CA PRO A 4 -1.77 -25.44 17.11
C PRO A 4 -2.18 -24.11 17.76
N THR A 5 -1.26 -23.51 18.51
CA THR A 5 -1.38 -22.15 19.01
C THR A 5 -1.01 -21.16 17.91
N ASN A 6 -1.61 -20.00 17.93
CA ASN A 6 -1.18 -18.92 17.04
C ASN A 6 0.01 -18.16 17.66
N ILE A 7 0.74 -17.42 16.85
CA ILE A 7 1.94 -16.68 17.29
C ILE A 7 1.64 -15.70 18.44
N PHE A 8 0.45 -15.17 18.52
CA PHE A 8 0.07 -14.19 19.55
C PHE A 8 -0.06 -14.86 20.92
N GLU A 9 -0.64 -16.07 20.97
CA GLU A 9 -0.73 -16.88 22.18
C GLU A 9 0.65 -17.32 22.66
N GLU A 10 1.56 -17.68 21.75
CA GLU A 10 2.95 -17.99 22.09
C GLU A 10 3.70 -16.77 22.66
N MET A 11 3.32 -15.56 22.29
CA MET A 11 3.82 -14.30 22.86
C MET A 11 3.16 -13.92 24.19
N GLY A 12 2.22 -14.72 24.69
CA GLY A 12 1.48 -14.45 25.94
C GLY A 12 0.35 -13.45 25.80
N ILE A 13 -0.18 -13.27 24.58
CA ILE A 13 -1.33 -12.42 24.29
C ILE A 13 -2.56 -13.30 24.13
N ASN A 14 -3.63 -13.00 24.85
CA ASN A 14 -4.90 -13.69 24.67
C ASN A 14 -5.48 -13.37 23.29
N TYR A 15 -5.66 -14.37 22.45
CA TYR A 15 -6.23 -14.22 21.13
C TYR A 15 -7.71 -14.59 21.13
N TRP A 16 -8.57 -13.64 20.71
CA TRP A 16 -9.99 -13.81 20.60
C TRP A 16 -10.47 -13.60 19.16
N GLY A 17 -11.21 -14.54 18.61
CA GLY A 17 -11.74 -14.43 17.27
C GLY A 17 -11.37 -15.62 16.37
N PRO A 18 -11.60 -15.49 15.05
CA PRO A 18 -12.11 -14.31 14.35
C PRO A 18 -13.60 -14.03 14.60
N PHE A 19 -13.97 -12.76 14.75
CA PHE A 19 -15.35 -12.28 14.89
C PHE A 19 -15.81 -11.55 13.63
N ASN A 20 -17.13 -11.48 13.41
CA ASN A 20 -17.69 -10.71 12.31
C ASN A 20 -17.75 -9.22 12.68
N GLY A 21 -16.83 -8.39 12.15
CA GLY A 21 -16.78 -6.96 12.43
C GLY A 21 -17.94 -6.12 11.87
N HIS A 22 -18.86 -6.74 11.13
CA HIS A 22 -20.11 -6.11 10.68
C HIS A 22 -21.33 -6.45 11.55
N ASP A 23 -21.16 -7.33 12.53
CA ASP A 23 -22.15 -7.61 13.54
C ASP A 23 -21.87 -6.74 14.78
N ILE A 24 -22.65 -5.67 14.91
CA ILE A 24 -22.44 -4.69 15.98
C ILE A 24 -22.77 -5.29 17.35
N GLU A 25 -23.78 -6.14 17.44
CA GLU A 25 -24.20 -6.77 18.70
C GLU A 25 -23.11 -7.73 19.21
N GLU A 26 -22.56 -8.57 18.33
CA GLU A 26 -21.43 -9.44 18.64
C GLU A 26 -20.21 -8.61 19.11
N MET A 27 -19.88 -7.54 18.38
CA MET A 27 -18.73 -6.70 18.70
C MET A 27 -18.89 -5.95 20.03
N GLU A 28 -20.09 -5.47 20.35
CA GLU A 28 -20.37 -4.85 21.68
C GLU A 28 -20.14 -5.83 22.82
N GLU A 29 -20.57 -7.09 22.66
CA GLU A 29 -20.35 -8.12 23.66
C GLU A 29 -18.87 -8.45 23.83
N VAL A 30 -18.16 -8.64 22.73
CA VAL A 30 -16.70 -8.90 22.72
C VAL A 30 -15.95 -7.78 23.44
N PHE A 31 -16.24 -6.51 23.13
CA PHE A 31 -15.59 -5.38 23.81
C PHE A 31 -15.97 -5.27 25.26
N ARG A 32 -17.19 -5.62 25.65
CA ARG A 32 -17.61 -5.65 27.05
C ARG A 32 -16.83 -6.67 27.86
N LEU A 33 -16.61 -7.86 27.30
CA LEU A 33 -15.79 -8.90 27.92
C LEU A 33 -14.31 -8.48 28.00
N ALA A 34 -13.76 -7.96 26.90
CA ALA A 34 -12.37 -7.52 26.83
C ALA A 34 -12.04 -6.42 27.85
N ARG A 35 -12.97 -5.51 28.11
CA ARG A 35 -12.84 -4.45 29.14
C ARG A 35 -12.55 -4.99 30.54
N HIS A 36 -13.00 -6.19 30.85
CA HIS A 36 -12.81 -6.82 32.15
C HIS A 36 -11.56 -7.73 32.21
N CYS A 37 -10.95 -8.00 31.08
CA CYS A 37 -9.70 -8.74 31.01
C CYS A 37 -8.55 -7.88 31.55
N LYS A 38 -7.72 -8.46 32.41
CA LYS A 38 -6.55 -7.77 32.99
C LYS A 38 -5.27 -8.00 32.18
N GLU A 39 -5.29 -8.97 31.31
CA GLU A 39 -4.18 -9.34 30.45
C GLU A 39 -4.34 -8.73 29.07
N PRO A 40 -3.25 -8.60 28.29
CA PRO A 40 -3.34 -8.14 26.91
C PRO A 40 -4.23 -9.07 26.09
N VAL A 41 -5.16 -8.49 25.34
CA VAL A 41 -6.09 -9.22 24.45
C VAL A 41 -5.95 -8.67 23.04
N LEU A 42 -5.78 -9.58 22.07
CA LEU A 42 -5.87 -9.32 20.65
C LEU A 42 -7.22 -9.78 20.15
N ILE A 43 -8.06 -8.86 19.72
CA ILE A 43 -9.36 -9.15 19.15
C ILE A 43 -9.22 -9.16 17.63
N HIS A 44 -9.33 -10.36 17.02
CA HIS A 44 -9.29 -10.52 15.57
C HIS A 44 -10.68 -10.33 14.98
N VAL A 45 -10.82 -9.32 14.13
CA VAL A 45 -12.09 -8.94 13.52
C VAL A 45 -11.99 -9.07 12.01
N LEU A 46 -12.93 -9.75 11.39
CA LEU A 46 -13.07 -9.87 9.95
C LEU A 46 -14.04 -8.82 9.43
N THR A 47 -13.57 -8.01 8.49
CA THR A 47 -14.38 -6.99 7.83
C THR A 47 -14.24 -7.05 6.32
N LYS A 48 -15.27 -6.59 5.62
CA LYS A 48 -15.24 -6.34 4.17
C LYS A 48 -15.29 -4.84 3.93
N LYS A 49 -14.24 -4.29 3.32
CA LYS A 49 -14.17 -2.86 3.01
C LYS A 49 -15.28 -2.45 2.04
N GLY A 50 -16.03 -1.40 2.38
CA GLY A 50 -17.18 -0.95 1.59
C GLY A 50 -18.48 -1.70 1.88
N LYS A 51 -18.52 -2.55 2.92
CA LYS A 51 -19.71 -3.36 3.28
C LYS A 51 -20.98 -2.52 3.35
N GLY A 52 -22.02 -3.00 2.64
CA GLY A 52 -23.33 -2.33 2.54
C GLY A 52 -23.49 -1.42 1.31
N CYS A 53 -22.40 -1.17 0.55
CA CYS A 53 -22.46 -0.49 -0.74
C CYS A 53 -21.84 -1.39 -1.82
N CYS A 54 -22.65 -1.96 -2.70
CA CYS A 54 -22.21 -2.94 -3.70
C CYS A 54 -21.06 -2.41 -4.57
N GLU A 55 -21.11 -1.16 -4.96
CA GLU A 55 -20.09 -0.51 -5.78
C GLU A 55 -18.76 -0.43 -5.02
N ALA A 56 -18.80 -0.07 -3.73
CA ALA A 56 -17.62 0.01 -2.89
C ALA A 56 -17.04 -1.37 -2.52
N GLU A 57 -17.90 -2.38 -2.37
CA GLU A 57 -17.45 -3.75 -2.15
C GLU A 57 -16.70 -4.32 -3.37
N ASN A 58 -17.10 -3.92 -4.58
CA ASN A 58 -16.50 -4.37 -5.83
C ASN A 58 -15.27 -3.55 -6.25
N ASN A 59 -15.16 -2.29 -5.82
CA ASN A 59 -14.04 -1.41 -6.14
C ASN A 59 -13.61 -0.58 -4.93
N SER A 60 -13.18 -1.25 -3.88
CA SER A 60 -12.81 -0.60 -2.62
C SER A 60 -11.62 0.38 -2.72
N PRO A 61 -10.64 0.24 -3.66
CA PRO A 61 -9.60 1.24 -3.83
C PRO A 61 -10.15 2.59 -4.30
N PHE A 62 -11.04 2.60 -5.28
CA PHE A 62 -11.69 3.82 -5.78
C PHE A 62 -12.48 4.54 -4.69
N PHE A 63 -13.26 3.77 -3.90
CA PHE A 63 -14.09 4.32 -2.83
C PHE A 63 -13.33 4.63 -1.53
N HIS A 64 -12.01 4.43 -1.49
CA HIS A 64 -11.20 4.79 -0.33
C HIS A 64 -11.14 6.30 -0.08
N GLY A 65 -11.20 7.11 -1.15
CA GLY A 65 -11.22 8.57 -1.06
C GLY A 65 -12.08 9.15 -2.18
N ILE A 66 -13.38 9.31 -1.93
CA ILE A 66 -14.31 9.94 -2.86
C ILE A 66 -14.43 11.43 -2.57
N GLY A 67 -14.47 12.23 -3.64
CA GLY A 67 -14.71 13.68 -3.54
C GLY A 67 -16.19 14.03 -3.29
N PRO A 68 -16.48 15.26 -2.88
CA PRO A 68 -17.86 15.76 -2.80
C PRO A 68 -18.49 15.68 -4.19
N ASN A 69 -19.76 15.27 -4.25
CA ASN A 69 -20.53 15.08 -5.48
C ASN A 69 -20.04 13.96 -6.41
N THR A 70 -19.33 12.97 -5.88
CA THR A 70 -19.02 11.76 -6.66
C THR A 70 -20.32 11.01 -6.92
N ASP A 71 -20.69 10.88 -8.21
CA ASP A 71 -21.81 10.04 -8.62
C ASP A 71 -21.43 8.58 -8.39
N LEU A 72 -22.08 7.93 -7.45
CA LEU A 72 -21.81 6.53 -7.08
C LEU A 72 -22.10 5.55 -8.24
N GLY A 73 -22.98 5.94 -9.18
CA GLY A 73 -23.25 5.17 -10.40
C GLY A 73 -22.21 5.40 -11.52
N ALA A 74 -21.40 6.45 -11.44
CA ALA A 74 -20.44 6.84 -12.46
C ALA A 74 -18.99 6.40 -12.15
N ALA A 75 -18.79 5.36 -11.37
CA ALA A 75 -17.48 4.85 -10.92
C ALA A 75 -16.48 4.51 -12.06
N GLN A 76 -16.82 4.75 -13.32
CA GLN A 76 -15.98 4.50 -14.50
C GLN A 76 -15.64 5.74 -15.33
N ASN A 77 -16.21 6.91 -15.02
CA ASN A 77 -15.95 8.12 -15.78
C ASN A 77 -15.24 9.16 -14.92
N HIS A 78 -13.93 9.00 -14.73
CA HIS A 78 -13.09 10.15 -14.45
C HIS A 78 -13.20 11.08 -15.65
N THR A 79 -13.89 12.21 -15.50
CA THR A 79 -13.77 13.32 -16.46
C THR A 79 -12.29 13.70 -16.46
N ALA A 80 -11.60 13.30 -17.52
CA ALA A 80 -10.21 13.64 -17.74
C ALA A 80 -10.10 15.18 -17.62
N THR A 81 -9.35 15.62 -16.60
CA THR A 81 -8.87 17.00 -16.60
C THR A 81 -8.12 17.20 -17.91
N SER A 82 -8.28 18.34 -18.57
CA SER A 82 -7.70 18.60 -19.90
C SER A 82 -6.16 18.56 -19.93
N ARG A 83 -5.51 18.29 -18.80
CA ARG A 83 -4.06 18.17 -18.64
C ARG A 83 -3.72 16.99 -17.75
N PRO A 84 -2.73 16.15 -18.15
CA PRO A 84 -2.28 15.05 -17.33
C PRO A 84 -1.64 15.56 -16.02
N SER A 85 -1.80 14.80 -14.95
CA SER A 85 -1.10 15.04 -13.69
C SER A 85 0.38 14.69 -13.81
N TRP A 86 1.21 15.21 -12.90
CA TRP A 86 2.63 14.85 -12.84
C TRP A 86 2.85 13.35 -12.58
N SER A 87 1.97 12.72 -11.80
CA SER A 87 2.01 11.28 -11.55
C SER A 87 1.75 10.48 -12.82
N GLU A 88 0.80 10.92 -13.67
CA GLU A 88 0.53 10.30 -14.97
C GLU A 88 1.72 10.44 -15.91
N ILE A 89 2.28 11.64 -16.05
CA ILE A 89 3.46 11.89 -16.90
C ILE A 89 4.65 11.03 -16.44
N MET A 90 4.89 10.92 -15.13
CA MET A 90 5.97 10.12 -14.60
C MET A 90 5.77 8.63 -14.85
N SER A 91 4.56 8.12 -14.65
CA SER A 91 4.22 6.72 -14.92
C SER A 91 4.39 6.36 -16.39
N GLU A 92 3.94 7.22 -17.30
CA GLU A 92 4.13 7.06 -18.74
C GLU A 92 5.62 7.04 -19.13
N ALA A 93 6.39 8.00 -18.61
CA ALA A 93 7.83 8.07 -18.86
C ALA A 93 8.59 6.82 -18.36
N LEU A 94 8.24 6.31 -17.17
CA LEU A 94 8.80 5.06 -16.64
C LEU A 94 8.42 3.86 -17.50
N THR A 95 7.18 3.81 -17.96
CA THR A 95 6.68 2.73 -18.84
C THR A 95 7.38 2.74 -20.20
N GLU A 96 7.62 3.91 -20.76
CA GLU A 96 8.40 4.10 -22.00
C GLU A 96 9.86 3.70 -21.77
N ALA A 97 10.50 4.23 -20.75
CA ALA A 97 11.90 3.90 -20.43
C ALA A 97 12.11 2.39 -20.23
N ALA A 98 11.18 1.72 -19.52
CA ALA A 98 11.21 0.27 -19.32
C ALA A 98 11.03 -0.55 -20.58
N SER A 99 10.48 0.03 -21.65
CA SER A 99 10.43 -0.63 -22.98
C SER A 99 11.80 -0.69 -23.66
N HIS A 100 12.71 0.19 -23.31
CA HIS A 100 14.06 0.29 -23.87
C HIS A 100 15.14 -0.31 -22.96
N ASP A 101 14.89 -0.38 -21.64
CA ASP A 101 15.84 -0.96 -20.68
C ASP A 101 15.13 -1.99 -19.77
N PRO A 102 15.40 -3.30 -19.98
CA PRO A 102 14.78 -4.36 -19.19
C PRO A 102 15.21 -4.38 -17.71
N ARG A 103 16.23 -3.61 -17.34
CA ARG A 103 16.69 -3.49 -15.95
C ARG A 103 15.80 -2.56 -15.13
N ILE A 104 14.96 -1.74 -15.75
CA ILE A 104 14.06 -0.84 -15.04
C ILE A 104 12.95 -1.66 -14.38
N ALA A 105 12.86 -1.53 -13.06
CA ALA A 105 11.79 -2.04 -12.23
C ALA A 105 11.19 -0.90 -11.42
N VAL A 106 9.91 -1.02 -11.05
CA VAL A 106 9.20 0.02 -10.31
C VAL A 106 8.68 -0.55 -9.01
N CYS A 107 8.87 0.19 -7.91
CA CYS A 107 8.40 -0.17 -6.58
C CYS A 107 7.51 0.92 -6.01
N THR A 108 6.49 0.49 -5.28
CA THR A 108 5.64 1.37 -4.47
C THR A 108 5.23 0.68 -3.17
N ALA A 109 4.68 1.42 -2.22
CA ALA A 109 4.23 0.90 -0.93
C ALA A 109 2.74 1.20 -0.72
N ALA A 110 1.87 0.35 -1.30
CA ALA A 110 0.41 0.48 -1.30
C ALA A 110 -0.10 1.81 -1.92
N MET A 111 0.63 2.35 -2.90
CA MET A 111 0.29 3.64 -3.55
C MET A 111 0.12 3.52 -5.07
N THR A 112 -0.12 2.32 -5.61
CA THR A 112 -0.23 2.04 -7.05
C THR A 112 -1.20 2.97 -7.76
N ASP A 113 -2.44 3.10 -7.24
CA ASP A 113 -3.47 3.98 -7.84
C ASP A 113 -3.10 5.45 -7.74
N GLY A 114 -2.57 5.86 -6.59
CA GLY A 114 -2.24 7.24 -6.31
C GLY A 114 -1.06 7.77 -7.11
N THR A 115 -0.08 6.92 -7.39
CA THR A 115 1.10 7.22 -8.24
C THR A 115 0.87 6.89 -9.71
N LYS A 116 -0.35 6.45 -10.08
CA LYS A 116 -0.77 6.13 -11.45
C LYS A 116 0.04 5.00 -12.12
N LEU A 117 0.54 4.06 -11.32
CA LEU A 117 1.42 2.98 -11.82
C LEU A 117 0.66 1.75 -12.36
N ASN A 118 -0.67 1.78 -12.43
CA ASN A 118 -1.49 0.65 -12.90
C ASN A 118 -1.07 0.20 -14.32
N GLY A 119 -0.86 1.14 -15.24
CA GLY A 119 -0.43 0.83 -16.59
C GLY A 119 0.96 0.19 -16.66
N PHE A 120 1.89 0.58 -15.77
CA PHE A 120 3.19 -0.07 -15.66
C PHE A 120 3.04 -1.49 -15.11
N ALA A 121 2.25 -1.67 -14.06
CA ALA A 121 1.99 -2.96 -13.42
C ALA A 121 1.34 -3.97 -14.38
N GLU A 122 0.39 -3.53 -15.20
CA GLU A 122 -0.25 -4.36 -16.21
C GLU A 122 0.72 -4.77 -17.34
N LYS A 123 1.57 -3.83 -17.79
CA LYS A 123 2.49 -4.06 -18.90
C LYS A 123 3.73 -4.85 -18.51
N TYR A 124 4.22 -4.67 -17.28
CA TYR A 124 5.46 -5.27 -16.78
C TYR A 124 5.28 -5.89 -15.38
N PRO A 125 4.37 -6.87 -15.20
CA PRO A 125 4.03 -7.41 -13.88
C PRO A 125 5.24 -8.03 -13.15
N GLU A 126 6.22 -8.59 -13.88
CA GLU A 126 7.44 -9.18 -13.31
C GLU A 126 8.49 -8.13 -12.88
N ARG A 127 8.26 -6.85 -13.17
CA ARG A 127 9.13 -5.72 -12.84
C ARG A 127 8.41 -4.64 -12.03
N PHE A 128 7.22 -4.95 -11.54
CA PHE A 128 6.44 -4.09 -10.68
C PHE A 128 6.27 -4.74 -9.30
N PHE A 129 6.57 -3.98 -8.24
CA PHE A 129 6.55 -4.47 -6.88
C PHE A 129 5.80 -3.50 -5.98
N ASP A 130 4.60 -3.88 -5.56
CA ASP A 130 3.89 -3.22 -4.47
C ASP A 130 4.15 -4.01 -3.19
N VAL A 131 4.94 -3.44 -2.29
CA VAL A 131 5.37 -4.12 -1.05
C VAL A 131 4.36 -3.98 0.08
N GLY A 132 3.20 -3.39 -0.16
CA GLY A 132 2.25 -3.03 0.88
C GLY A 132 2.72 -1.82 1.68
N ILE A 133 2.11 -1.59 2.86
CA ILE A 133 2.46 -0.45 3.72
C ILE A 133 3.76 -0.77 4.48
N SER A 134 4.90 -0.73 3.78
CA SER A 134 6.22 -0.98 4.34
C SER A 134 7.30 -0.21 3.56
N GLU A 135 7.35 1.08 3.78
CA GLU A 135 8.21 2.02 3.06
C GLU A 135 9.70 1.73 3.29
N GLU A 136 10.07 1.36 4.50
CA GLU A 136 11.44 0.97 4.87
C GLU A 136 11.90 -0.25 4.06
N HIS A 137 11.07 -1.29 4.02
CA HIS A 137 11.33 -2.48 3.22
C HIS A 137 11.48 -2.14 1.73
N MET A 138 10.61 -1.26 1.20
CA MET A 138 10.67 -0.86 -0.20
C MET A 138 12.03 -0.26 -0.59
N LEU A 139 12.59 0.63 0.23
CA LEU A 139 13.88 1.25 -0.06
C LEU A 139 15.04 0.27 0.06
N THR A 140 15.05 -0.59 1.09
CA THR A 140 16.06 -1.65 1.22
C THR A 140 15.95 -2.66 0.07
N PHE A 141 14.74 -3.03 -0.35
CA PHE A 141 14.51 -3.91 -1.49
C PHE A 141 15.01 -3.27 -2.81
N ALA A 142 14.71 -1.99 -3.04
CA ALA A 142 15.22 -1.25 -4.18
C ALA A 142 16.76 -1.17 -4.18
N ALA A 143 17.38 -0.94 -3.01
CA ALA A 143 18.82 -0.97 -2.86
C ALA A 143 19.41 -2.34 -3.26
N GLY A 144 18.79 -3.44 -2.82
CA GLY A 144 19.18 -4.80 -3.19
C GLY A 144 19.09 -5.04 -4.69
N MET A 145 18.00 -4.61 -5.35
CA MET A 145 17.86 -4.69 -6.81
C MET A 145 18.95 -3.89 -7.53
N ALA A 146 19.25 -2.67 -7.07
CA ALA A 146 20.29 -1.84 -7.66
C ALA A 146 21.68 -2.47 -7.50
N ALA A 147 21.99 -3.05 -6.32
CA ALA A 147 23.21 -3.81 -6.10
C ALA A 147 23.32 -5.04 -7.01
N GLY A 148 22.18 -5.65 -7.37
CA GLY A 148 22.07 -6.75 -8.34
C GLY A 148 22.13 -6.32 -9.81
N GLY A 149 22.33 -5.03 -10.11
CA GLY A 149 22.47 -4.49 -11.47
C GLY A 149 21.17 -4.04 -12.13
N MET A 150 20.05 -4.04 -11.41
CA MET A 150 18.79 -3.43 -11.85
C MET A 150 18.84 -1.90 -11.74
N ARG A 151 17.85 -1.25 -12.32
CA ARG A 151 17.61 0.19 -12.22
C ARG A 151 16.24 0.47 -11.63
N PRO A 152 16.09 0.33 -10.31
CA PRO A 152 14.80 0.50 -9.68
C PRO A 152 14.39 1.98 -9.59
N ALA A 153 13.10 2.23 -9.83
CA ALA A 153 12.42 3.48 -9.55
C ALA A 153 11.43 3.24 -8.40
N VAL A 154 11.59 4.00 -7.33
CA VAL A 154 10.70 4.03 -6.17
C VAL A 154 9.73 5.18 -6.33
N CYS A 155 8.42 4.91 -6.35
CA CYS A 155 7.38 5.92 -6.42
C CYS A 155 6.59 5.96 -5.10
N ILE A 156 6.69 7.08 -4.40
CA ILE A 156 6.19 7.22 -3.03
C ILE A 156 5.67 8.63 -2.79
N TYR A 157 4.63 8.78 -1.94
CA TYR A 157 4.25 10.11 -1.48
C TYR A 157 5.31 10.71 -0.56
N SER A 158 5.57 12.00 -0.73
CA SER A 158 6.60 12.72 0.04
C SER A 158 6.43 12.56 1.54
N THR A 159 5.19 12.58 2.03
CA THR A 159 4.89 12.41 3.46
C THR A 159 5.26 11.04 4.01
N PHE A 160 5.21 9.99 3.18
CA PHE A 160 5.57 8.63 3.61
C PHE A 160 7.05 8.30 3.43
N LEU A 161 7.75 9.04 2.58
CA LEU A 161 9.19 8.87 2.40
C LEU A 161 9.96 9.09 3.71
N GLN A 162 9.45 9.93 4.61
CA GLN A 162 10.08 10.18 5.90
C GLN A 162 10.24 8.93 6.77
N ARG A 163 9.33 7.93 6.64
CA ARG A 163 9.43 6.68 7.38
C ARG A 163 10.68 5.88 7.03
N ALA A 164 11.14 6.01 5.81
CA ALA A 164 12.27 5.28 5.26
C ALA A 164 13.53 6.15 5.09
N ALA A 165 13.63 7.26 5.83
CA ALA A 165 14.76 8.18 5.73
C ALA A 165 16.09 7.52 6.08
N ASP A 166 16.10 6.61 7.04
CA ASP A 166 17.29 5.87 7.45
C ASP A 166 17.76 4.91 6.34
N GLN A 167 16.84 4.13 5.76
CA GLN A 167 17.13 3.24 4.64
C GLN A 167 17.59 4.01 3.40
N LEU A 168 17.02 5.20 3.15
CA LEU A 168 17.49 6.07 2.08
C LEU A 168 18.94 6.46 2.28
N MET A 169 19.30 6.90 3.48
CA MET A 169 20.67 7.33 3.79
C MET A 169 21.63 6.15 3.82
N HIS A 170 21.32 5.11 4.57
CA HIS A 170 22.20 3.99 4.83
C HIS A 170 22.30 3.03 3.63
N ASP A 171 21.17 2.54 3.12
CA ASP A 171 21.18 1.47 2.13
C ASP A 171 21.46 2.00 0.72
N ILE A 172 20.97 3.19 0.39
CA ILE A 172 21.08 3.75 -0.97
C ILE A 172 22.24 4.76 -1.07
N CYS A 173 22.21 5.82 -0.25
CA CYS A 173 23.14 6.93 -0.43
C CYS A 173 24.58 6.57 -0.04
N LEU A 174 24.81 5.96 1.11
CA LEU A 174 26.15 5.53 1.53
C LEU A 174 26.74 4.49 0.57
N SER A 175 25.91 3.59 0.07
CA SER A 175 26.30 2.58 -0.91
C SER A 175 26.39 3.10 -2.34
N LYS A 176 26.00 4.36 -2.59
CA LYS A 176 25.99 5.04 -3.91
C LYS A 176 25.26 4.22 -4.98
N LEU A 177 24.14 3.62 -4.62
CA LEU A 177 23.35 2.78 -5.51
C LEU A 177 22.46 3.62 -6.44
N PRO A 178 22.33 3.24 -7.72
CA PRO A 178 21.55 3.97 -8.71
C PRO A 178 20.03 3.68 -8.57
N VAL A 179 19.41 4.20 -7.52
CA VAL A 179 17.98 4.13 -7.28
C VAL A 179 17.36 5.48 -7.62
N MET A 180 16.36 5.49 -8.49
CA MET A 180 15.54 6.68 -8.74
C MET A 180 14.45 6.78 -7.68
N ILE A 181 14.21 7.97 -7.14
CA ILE A 181 13.13 8.22 -6.19
C ILE A 181 12.21 9.30 -6.74
N GLY A 182 10.98 8.91 -7.02
CA GLY A 182 9.88 9.79 -7.40
C GLY A 182 9.02 10.12 -6.18
N ALA A 183 9.28 11.27 -5.57
CA ALA A 183 8.46 11.77 -4.46
C ALA A 183 7.23 12.50 -5.01
N ASP A 184 6.08 11.85 -4.96
CA ASP A 184 4.80 12.42 -5.39
C ASP A 184 4.17 13.27 -4.27
N ARG A 185 3.25 14.16 -4.64
CA ARG A 185 2.54 15.07 -3.70
C ARG A 185 3.50 15.87 -2.81
N ALA A 186 4.58 16.37 -3.39
CA ALA A 186 5.60 17.16 -2.70
C ALA A 186 5.34 18.68 -2.76
N GLY A 187 4.20 19.11 -3.28
CA GLY A 187 3.82 20.52 -3.36
C GLY A 187 3.15 21.06 -2.09
N LEU A 188 2.82 22.32 -2.12
CA LEU A 188 1.95 22.95 -1.11
C LEU A 188 0.51 22.47 -1.34
N VAL A 189 -0.19 22.10 -0.30
CA VAL A 189 -1.59 21.67 -0.25
C VAL A 189 -2.37 22.53 0.72
#